data_9d63ca748b7e31ac5ae212dbb1acafdc
#
_entry.id   9d63ca748b7e31ac5ae212dbb1acafdc
#
_cell.length_a   1.000
_cell.length_b   1.000
_cell.length_c   1.000
_cell.angle_alpha   90.00
_cell.angle_beta   90.00
_cell.angle_gamma   90.00
#
_symmetry.space_group_name_H-M   'P 1'
#
loop_
_entity.id
_entity.type
_entity.pdbx_description
1 polymer ?
#
loop_
_entity_poly.entity_id
_entity_poly.type
_entity_poly.pdbx_seq_one_letter_code
_entity_poly.pdbx_strand_id
1 'polypeptide(L)'
;MDTLEKQKKPKLSVTRFLCYNGIIAAVYLTLVYVFQFMSFNAVQFRIAECMTILPALFPFSTLGLTVGCFLSNTMSVWGWIDAVSGTICTLIAALLTSVIKKPYLAALPPVLINSFVLPLVWFLFAGETAYWINVLWVFIGQAVVLYALGIPLYYFAKKHLVPIVYNTRL
;
A
#
# COMPACT_ATOMS: atom_id res chain seq x y z
N MET A 1 -21.24 -10.75 16.73
CA MET A 1 -20.13 -10.10 16.00
C MET A 1 -20.41 -9.94 14.50
N ASP A 2 -21.70 -10.02 14.07
CA ASP A 2 -22.08 -10.18 12.65
C ASP A 2 -23.07 -9.15 12.08
N THR A 3 -23.35 -8.06 12.78
CA THR A 3 -24.37 -7.09 12.34
C THR A 3 -23.85 -6.00 11.40
N LEU A 4 -22.54 -5.82 11.27
CA LEU A 4 -21.95 -4.82 10.39
C LEU A 4 -21.67 -5.35 8.96
N GLU A 5 -21.81 -6.65 8.73
CA GLU A 5 -21.44 -7.31 7.46
C GLU A 5 -22.56 -7.25 6.39
N LYS A 6 -23.80 -6.90 6.75
CA LYS A 6 -24.96 -6.86 5.82
C LYS A 6 -25.36 -5.46 5.33
N GLN A 7 -24.72 -4.39 5.80
CA GLN A 7 -25.02 -3.06 5.25
C GLN A 7 -24.30 -2.90 3.91
N LYS A 8 -25.11 -2.82 2.84
CA LYS A 8 -24.66 -2.44 1.50
C LYS A 8 -23.91 -1.12 1.61
N LYS A 9 -22.57 -1.15 1.43
CA LYS A 9 -21.72 0.05 1.57
C LYS A 9 -22.28 1.15 0.70
N PRO A 10 -22.60 2.35 1.23
CA PRO A 10 -23.17 3.43 0.44
C PRO A 10 -22.21 3.81 -0.69
N LYS A 11 -22.74 4.08 -1.88
CA LYS A 11 -21.94 4.57 -3.00
C LYS A 11 -21.42 5.97 -2.62
N LEU A 12 -20.11 6.14 -2.60
CA LEU A 12 -19.49 7.45 -2.43
C LEU A 12 -19.83 8.36 -3.62
N SER A 13 -20.10 9.65 -3.36
CA SER A 13 -20.16 10.64 -4.44
C SER A 13 -18.78 10.76 -5.10
N VAL A 14 -18.76 11.13 -6.38
CA VAL A 14 -17.51 11.30 -7.15
C VAL A 14 -16.55 12.26 -6.43
N THR A 15 -17.08 13.36 -5.91
CA THR A 15 -16.27 14.36 -5.16
C THR A 15 -15.61 13.73 -3.93
N ARG A 16 -16.36 13.00 -3.09
CA ARG A 16 -15.81 12.33 -1.90
C ARG A 16 -14.78 11.26 -2.28
N PHE A 17 -15.07 10.50 -3.35
CA PHE A 17 -14.13 9.51 -3.87
C PHE A 17 -12.79 10.16 -4.25
N LEU A 18 -12.81 11.28 -5.01
CA LEU A 18 -11.60 11.99 -5.43
C LEU A 18 -10.88 12.61 -4.24
N CYS A 19 -11.59 13.25 -3.30
CA CYS A 19 -10.99 13.85 -2.10
C CYS A 19 -10.28 12.79 -1.24
N TYR A 20 -10.92 11.67 -0.96
CA TYR A 20 -10.28 10.61 -0.15
C TYR A 20 -9.05 10.03 -0.84
N ASN A 21 -9.12 9.78 -2.15
CA ASN A 21 -7.96 9.27 -2.89
C ASN A 21 -6.83 10.31 -2.98
N GLY A 22 -7.16 11.58 -3.14
CA GLY A 22 -6.17 12.67 -3.09
C GLY A 22 -5.46 12.77 -1.75
N ILE A 23 -6.19 12.66 -0.63
CA ILE A 23 -5.60 12.66 0.72
C ILE A 23 -4.70 11.42 0.91
N ILE A 24 -5.17 10.24 0.51
CA ILE A 24 -4.39 9.00 0.62
C ILE A 24 -3.09 9.10 -0.19
N ALA A 25 -3.16 9.58 -1.43
CA ALA A 25 -1.98 9.78 -2.27
C ALA A 25 -0.99 10.79 -1.66
N ALA A 26 -1.50 11.91 -1.14
CA ALA A 26 -0.68 12.94 -0.50
C ALA A 26 0.02 12.41 0.76
N VAL A 27 -0.71 11.69 1.63
CA VAL A 27 -0.12 11.08 2.85
C VAL A 27 0.92 10.04 2.48
N TYR A 28 0.64 9.17 1.49
CA TYR A 28 1.60 8.17 1.02
C TYR A 28 2.89 8.84 0.52
N LEU A 29 2.77 9.83 -0.38
CA LEU A 29 3.90 10.58 -0.92
C LEU A 29 4.70 11.28 0.19
N THR A 30 4.00 11.92 1.14
CA THR A 30 4.65 12.59 2.28
C THR A 30 5.44 11.61 3.14
N LEU A 31 4.88 10.44 3.44
CA LEU A 31 5.57 9.40 4.21
C LEU A 31 6.84 8.91 3.48
N VAL A 32 6.76 8.70 2.16
CA VAL A 32 7.96 8.30 1.39
C VAL A 32 8.99 9.42 1.39
N TYR A 33 8.57 10.67 1.23
CA TYR A 33 9.47 11.83 1.20
C TYR A 33 10.17 12.05 2.53
N VAL A 34 9.42 12.04 3.64
CA VAL A 34 9.98 12.24 4.99
C VAL A 34 10.94 11.12 5.39
N PHE A 35 10.62 9.89 5.01
CA PHE A 35 11.41 8.69 5.33
C PHE A 35 12.18 8.15 4.13
N GLN A 36 12.55 9.01 3.17
CA GLN A 36 13.23 8.59 1.93
C GLN A 36 14.56 7.86 2.20
N PHE A 37 15.28 8.25 3.25
CA PHE A 37 16.53 7.62 3.67
C PHE A 37 16.35 6.16 4.10
N MET A 38 15.16 5.76 4.55
CA MET A 38 14.83 4.37 4.87
C MET A 38 14.16 3.65 3.69
N SER A 39 13.42 4.39 2.87
CA SER A 39 12.61 3.85 1.79
C SER A 39 13.42 3.35 0.59
N PHE A 40 14.61 3.90 0.36
CA PHE A 40 15.46 3.61 -0.80
C PHE A 40 16.84 3.02 -0.42
N ASN A 41 17.01 2.49 0.79
CA ASN A 41 18.17 1.72 1.20
C ASN A 41 18.04 0.25 0.85
N ALA A 42 19.14 -0.52 1.02
CA ALA A 42 19.20 -1.96 0.74
C ALA A 42 18.08 -2.76 1.42
N VAL A 43 17.78 -2.46 2.69
CA VAL A 43 16.58 -2.94 3.38
C VAL A 43 15.50 -1.89 3.21
N GLN A 44 14.62 -2.06 2.25
CA GLN A 44 13.56 -1.09 1.91
C GLN A 44 12.47 -1.04 3.00
N PHE A 45 12.72 -0.30 4.08
CA PHE A 45 11.70 0.03 5.08
C PHE A 45 10.82 1.18 4.58
N ARG A 46 9.94 0.90 3.65
CA ARG A 46 9.01 1.89 3.09
C ARG A 46 7.80 2.03 4.01
N ILE A 47 7.87 2.95 4.98
CA ILE A 47 6.80 3.16 5.99
C ILE A 47 5.44 3.40 5.34
N ALA A 48 5.39 4.10 4.21
CA ALA A 48 4.16 4.35 3.46
C ALA A 48 3.42 3.06 3.06
N GLU A 49 4.12 1.93 2.92
CA GLU A 49 3.51 0.64 2.59
C GLU A 49 2.56 0.12 3.68
N CYS A 50 2.63 0.63 4.92
CA CYS A 50 1.62 0.32 5.94
C CYS A 50 0.20 0.69 5.48
N MET A 51 0.06 1.67 4.58
CA MET A 51 -1.23 2.10 4.04
C MET A 51 -1.82 1.10 3.03
N THR A 52 -1.03 0.18 2.48
CA THR A 52 -1.52 -0.83 1.53
C THR A 52 -2.47 -1.85 2.16
N ILE A 53 -2.65 -1.82 3.48
CA ILE A 53 -3.69 -2.56 4.20
C ILE A 53 -5.08 -1.91 4.08
N LEU A 54 -5.17 -0.62 3.78
CA LEU A 54 -6.43 0.14 3.75
C LEU A 54 -7.47 -0.38 2.75
N PRO A 55 -7.11 -0.91 1.57
CA PRO A 55 -8.07 -1.51 0.64
C PRO A 55 -8.93 -2.62 1.25
N ALA A 56 -8.45 -3.32 2.26
CA ALA A 56 -9.26 -4.32 2.99
C ALA A 56 -10.50 -3.70 3.68
N LEU A 57 -10.44 -2.42 4.07
CA LEU A 57 -11.56 -1.67 4.64
C LEU A 57 -12.23 -0.76 3.59
N PHE A 58 -11.42 -0.12 2.76
CA PHE A 58 -11.80 0.89 1.79
C PHE A 58 -11.28 0.51 0.39
N PRO A 59 -11.99 -0.34 -0.37
CA PRO A 59 -11.53 -0.77 -1.70
C PRO A 59 -11.24 0.40 -2.66
N PHE A 60 -11.92 1.53 -2.50
CA PHE A 60 -11.66 2.73 -3.29
C PHE A 60 -10.28 3.35 -3.05
N SER A 61 -9.63 3.09 -1.91
CA SER A 61 -8.29 3.61 -1.59
C SER A 61 -7.18 3.08 -2.51
N THR A 62 -7.46 2.01 -3.25
CA THR A 62 -6.54 1.44 -4.25
C THR A 62 -6.03 2.50 -5.22
N LEU A 63 -6.90 3.41 -5.71
CA LEU A 63 -6.51 4.46 -6.63
C LEU A 63 -5.53 5.45 -5.99
N GLY A 64 -5.82 5.93 -4.78
CA GLY A 64 -4.96 6.86 -4.06
C GLY A 64 -3.58 6.28 -3.74
N LEU A 65 -3.54 5.00 -3.34
CA LEU A 65 -2.28 4.29 -3.10
C LEU A 65 -1.47 4.14 -4.39
N THR A 66 -2.11 3.75 -5.48
CA THR A 66 -1.45 3.59 -6.79
C THR A 66 -0.85 4.91 -7.27
N VAL A 67 -1.60 6.01 -7.19
CA VAL A 67 -1.11 7.35 -7.57
C VAL A 67 0.02 7.80 -6.64
N GLY A 68 -0.13 7.64 -5.34
CA GLY A 68 0.91 7.99 -4.36
C GLY A 68 2.19 7.19 -4.57
N CYS A 69 2.07 5.89 -4.85
CA CYS A 69 3.19 5.02 -5.15
C CYS A 69 3.89 5.43 -6.46
N PHE A 70 3.14 5.73 -7.52
CA PHE A 70 3.71 6.21 -8.78
C PHE A 70 4.55 7.46 -8.57
N LEU A 71 3.97 8.50 -7.95
CA LEU A 71 4.64 9.77 -7.72
C LEU A 71 5.88 9.61 -6.83
N SER A 72 5.80 8.80 -5.78
CA SER A 72 6.93 8.59 -4.88
C SER A 72 8.06 7.79 -5.51
N ASN A 73 7.75 6.81 -6.36
CA ASN A 73 8.76 5.97 -7.00
C ASN A 73 9.56 6.71 -8.09
N THR A 74 9.06 7.83 -8.63
CA THR A 74 9.88 8.69 -9.50
C THR A 74 11.12 9.25 -8.81
N MET A 75 11.13 9.25 -7.45
CA MET A 75 12.26 9.70 -6.62
C MET A 75 13.24 8.55 -6.30
N SER A 76 12.96 7.34 -6.72
CA SER A 76 13.81 6.17 -6.53
C SER A 76 15.11 6.28 -7.31
N VAL A 77 16.15 5.57 -6.87
CA VAL A 77 17.44 5.42 -7.59
C VAL A 77 17.22 4.86 -9.00
N TRP A 78 16.25 3.98 -9.19
CA TRP A 78 15.90 3.36 -10.47
C TRP A 78 14.86 4.17 -11.28
N GLY A 79 14.39 5.31 -10.74
CA GLY A 79 13.52 6.27 -11.42
C GLY A 79 12.28 5.63 -12.05
N TRP A 80 12.20 5.67 -13.39
CA TRP A 80 11.04 5.16 -14.13
C TRP A 80 10.83 3.65 -14.03
N ILE A 81 11.89 2.86 -13.83
CA ILE A 81 11.78 1.41 -13.64
C ILE A 81 10.94 1.13 -12.39
N ASP A 82 11.28 1.77 -11.27
CA ASP A 82 10.50 1.63 -10.02
C ASP A 82 9.14 2.31 -10.11
N ALA A 83 9.04 3.46 -10.79
CA ALA A 83 7.76 4.14 -10.94
C ALA A 83 6.72 3.25 -11.63
N VAL A 84 7.10 2.55 -12.69
CA VAL A 84 6.18 1.67 -13.42
C VAL A 84 5.98 0.35 -12.67
N SER A 85 7.06 -0.35 -12.35
CA SER A 85 6.97 -1.68 -11.72
C SER A 85 6.35 -1.64 -10.34
N GLY A 86 6.79 -0.71 -9.48
CA GLY A 86 6.26 -0.56 -8.13
C GLY A 86 4.78 -0.15 -8.13
N THR A 87 4.37 0.67 -9.10
CA THR A 87 2.96 1.05 -9.26
C THR A 87 2.09 -0.14 -9.65
N ILE A 88 2.55 -0.96 -10.60
CA ILE A 88 1.84 -2.18 -11.00
C ILE A 88 1.75 -3.16 -9.82
N CYS A 89 2.86 -3.36 -9.10
CA CYS A 89 2.88 -4.20 -7.91
C CYS A 89 1.89 -3.72 -6.84
N THR A 90 1.91 -2.42 -6.53
CA THR A 90 1.01 -1.81 -5.54
C THR A 90 -0.46 -1.92 -5.99
N LEU A 91 -0.77 -1.71 -7.26
CA LEU A 91 -2.11 -1.86 -7.80
C LEU A 91 -2.64 -3.29 -7.62
N ILE A 92 -1.85 -4.29 -8.06
CA ILE A 92 -2.23 -5.71 -7.95
C ILE A 92 -2.37 -6.11 -6.47
N ALA A 93 -1.40 -5.73 -5.64
CA ALA A 93 -1.43 -5.99 -4.20
C ALA A 93 -2.66 -5.38 -3.53
N ALA A 94 -2.98 -4.11 -3.82
CA ALA A 94 -4.14 -3.42 -3.26
C ALA A 94 -5.47 -4.05 -3.71
N LEU A 95 -5.58 -4.47 -4.98
CA LEU A 95 -6.76 -5.18 -5.48
C LEU A 95 -6.95 -6.51 -4.75
N LEU A 96 -5.89 -7.31 -4.58
CA LEU A 96 -5.96 -8.56 -3.83
C LEU A 96 -6.27 -8.32 -2.35
N THR A 97 -5.64 -7.33 -1.72
CA THR A 97 -5.92 -6.92 -0.34
C THR A 97 -7.39 -6.52 -0.16
N SER A 98 -8.00 -5.87 -1.15
CA SER A 98 -9.39 -5.39 -1.07
C SER A 98 -10.44 -6.50 -0.93
N VAL A 99 -10.12 -7.72 -1.37
CA VAL A 99 -11.03 -8.87 -1.28
C VAL A 99 -10.81 -9.71 -0.02
N ILE A 100 -9.68 -9.48 0.69
CA ILE A 100 -9.32 -10.23 1.89
C ILE A 100 -9.83 -9.50 3.13
N LYS A 101 -10.69 -10.16 3.90
CA LYS A 101 -11.31 -9.57 5.09
C LYS A 101 -10.48 -9.69 6.38
N LYS A 102 -9.63 -10.72 6.49
CA LYS A 102 -8.79 -10.95 7.67
C LYS A 102 -7.53 -10.09 7.59
N PRO A 103 -7.26 -9.17 8.54
CA PRO A 103 -6.17 -8.20 8.45
C PRO A 103 -4.80 -8.85 8.27
N TYR A 104 -4.52 -9.94 8.99
CA TYR A 104 -3.25 -10.64 8.89
C TYR A 104 -3.02 -11.28 7.51
N LEU A 105 -4.08 -11.77 6.85
CA LEU A 105 -4.00 -12.30 5.49
C LEU A 105 -4.02 -11.17 4.45
N ALA A 106 -4.67 -10.05 4.75
CA ALA A 106 -4.72 -8.89 3.87
C ALA A 106 -3.34 -8.19 3.72
N ALA A 107 -2.44 -8.40 4.67
CA ALA A 107 -1.06 -7.94 4.60
C ALA A 107 -0.17 -8.81 3.68
N LEU A 108 -0.55 -10.05 3.37
CA LEU A 108 0.29 -10.96 2.58
C LEU A 108 0.47 -10.54 1.11
N PRO A 109 -0.57 -10.11 0.35
CA PRO A 109 -0.38 -9.74 -1.05
C PRO A 109 0.69 -8.67 -1.26
N PRO A 110 0.71 -7.52 -0.56
CA PRO A 110 1.77 -6.53 -0.76
C PRO A 110 3.14 -7.06 -0.31
N VAL A 111 3.23 -7.87 0.76
CA VAL A 111 4.50 -8.48 1.16
C VAL A 111 5.05 -9.37 0.05
N LEU A 112 4.25 -10.31 -0.45
CA LEU A 112 4.71 -11.28 -1.43
C LEU A 112 4.99 -10.65 -2.79
N ILE A 113 4.06 -9.83 -3.31
CA ILE A 113 4.20 -9.25 -4.64
C ILE A 113 5.44 -8.34 -4.70
N ASN A 114 5.59 -7.42 -3.75
CA ASN A 114 6.73 -6.51 -3.76
C ASN A 114 8.06 -7.26 -3.57
N SER A 115 8.09 -8.29 -2.70
CA SER A 115 9.32 -9.02 -2.40
C SER A 115 9.84 -9.85 -3.57
N PHE A 116 8.96 -10.39 -4.41
CA PHE A 116 9.40 -11.21 -5.53
C PHE A 116 9.49 -10.42 -6.84
N VAL A 117 8.56 -9.50 -7.09
CA VAL A 117 8.48 -8.82 -8.38
C VAL A 117 9.47 -7.66 -8.48
N LEU A 118 9.62 -6.82 -7.44
CA LEU A 118 10.55 -5.69 -7.53
C LEU A 118 12.01 -6.14 -7.73
N PRO A 119 12.56 -7.08 -6.93
CA PRO A 119 13.90 -7.59 -7.17
C PRO A 119 14.08 -8.25 -8.54
N LEU A 120 13.02 -8.91 -9.06
CA LEU A 120 13.06 -9.49 -10.40
C LEU A 120 13.20 -8.41 -11.48
N VAL A 121 12.47 -7.31 -11.34
CA VAL A 121 12.56 -6.18 -12.26
C VAL A 121 13.95 -5.54 -12.19
N TRP A 122 14.52 -5.36 -11.00
CA TRP A 122 15.88 -4.83 -10.85
C TRP A 122 16.93 -5.75 -11.45
N PHE A 123 16.78 -7.07 -11.27
CA PHE A 123 17.66 -8.07 -11.88
C PHE A 123 17.61 -8.00 -13.42
N LEU A 124 16.41 -7.88 -14.00
CA LEU A 124 16.25 -7.90 -15.47
C LEU A 124 16.58 -6.58 -16.14
N PHE A 125 16.30 -5.43 -15.52
CA PHE A 125 16.33 -4.11 -16.16
C PHE A 125 17.30 -3.12 -15.53
N ALA A 126 17.71 -3.32 -14.28
CA ALA A 126 18.60 -2.40 -13.57
C ALA A 126 20.02 -2.96 -13.37
N GLY A 127 20.29 -4.18 -13.83
CA GLY A 127 21.62 -4.79 -13.74
C GLY A 127 21.99 -5.34 -12.34
N GLU A 128 21.00 -5.43 -11.43
CA GLU A 128 21.22 -6.01 -10.11
C GLU A 128 21.40 -7.53 -10.19
N THR A 129 22.49 -8.05 -9.65
CA THR A 129 22.83 -9.48 -9.74
C THR A 129 22.38 -10.30 -8.53
N ALA A 130 22.15 -9.66 -7.39
CA ALA A 130 21.86 -10.32 -6.11
C ALA A 130 20.35 -10.55 -5.89
N TYR A 131 19.64 -11.19 -6.82
CA TYR A 131 18.20 -11.38 -6.77
C TYR A 131 17.68 -11.90 -5.42
N TRP A 132 18.19 -13.05 -4.94
CA TRP A 132 17.70 -13.68 -3.70
C TRP A 132 17.98 -12.86 -2.44
N ILE A 133 19.09 -12.14 -2.42
CA ILE A 133 19.43 -11.23 -1.32
C ILE A 133 18.44 -10.05 -1.30
N ASN A 134 18.14 -9.48 -2.45
CA ASN A 134 17.17 -8.39 -2.58
C ASN A 134 15.76 -8.87 -2.22
N VAL A 135 15.34 -10.09 -2.64
CA VAL A 135 14.08 -10.70 -2.21
C VAL A 135 13.99 -10.77 -0.69
N LEU A 136 15.05 -11.25 -0.02
CA LEU A 136 15.08 -11.38 1.44
C LEU A 136 14.96 -10.00 2.12
N TRP A 137 15.70 -9.01 1.66
CA TRP A 137 15.68 -7.66 2.24
C TRP A 137 14.34 -6.97 2.05
N VAL A 138 13.76 -7.02 0.85
CA VAL A 138 12.43 -6.44 0.59
C VAL A 138 11.36 -7.18 1.39
N PHE A 139 11.44 -8.53 1.49
CA PHE A 139 10.51 -9.32 2.28
C PHE A 139 10.53 -8.91 3.76
N ILE A 140 11.71 -8.80 4.37
CA ILE A 140 11.85 -8.40 5.78
C ILE A 140 11.29 -6.98 5.96
N GLY A 141 11.68 -6.03 5.11
CA GLY A 141 11.22 -4.64 5.19
C GLY A 141 9.70 -4.53 5.07
N GLN A 142 9.11 -5.17 4.07
CA GLN A 142 7.66 -5.18 3.83
C GLN A 142 6.90 -5.88 4.97
N ALA A 143 7.38 -7.05 5.42
CA ALA A 143 6.74 -7.78 6.51
C ALA A 143 6.74 -6.95 7.80
N VAL A 144 7.89 -6.38 8.19
CA VAL A 144 7.98 -5.56 9.39
C VAL A 144 7.02 -4.37 9.29
N VAL A 145 7.03 -3.61 8.21
CA VAL A 145 6.18 -2.44 8.04
C VAL A 145 4.69 -2.80 8.07
N LEU A 146 4.29 -3.84 7.35
CA LEU A 146 2.87 -4.22 7.26
C LEU A 146 2.36 -4.84 8.55
N TYR A 147 3.12 -5.72 9.20
CA TYR A 147 2.66 -6.35 10.42
C TYR A 147 2.82 -5.45 11.65
N ALA A 148 3.91 -4.66 11.75
CA ALA A 148 4.12 -3.77 12.90
C ALA A 148 3.34 -2.45 12.80
N LEU A 149 3.17 -1.88 11.61
CA LEU A 149 2.47 -0.59 11.42
C LEU A 149 1.13 -0.75 10.70
N GLY A 150 1.05 -1.60 9.69
CA GLY A 150 -0.17 -1.79 8.89
C GLY A 150 -1.31 -2.42 9.71
N ILE A 151 -1.04 -3.46 10.53
CA ILE A 151 -2.09 -4.07 11.36
C ILE A 151 -2.66 -3.09 12.41
N PRO A 152 -1.86 -2.35 13.19
CA PRO A 152 -2.37 -1.28 14.04
C PRO A 152 -3.17 -0.23 13.27
N LEU A 153 -2.68 0.21 12.10
CA LEU A 153 -3.38 1.15 11.23
C LEU A 153 -4.74 0.60 10.78
N TYR A 154 -4.83 -0.69 10.44
CA TYR A 154 -6.10 -1.33 10.09
C TYR A 154 -7.13 -1.22 11.23
N TYR A 155 -6.73 -1.56 12.46
CA TYR A 155 -7.66 -1.49 13.61
C TYR A 155 -8.02 -0.05 13.96
N PHE A 156 -7.08 0.88 13.88
CA PHE A 156 -7.34 2.31 14.03
C PHE A 156 -8.34 2.81 12.98
N ALA A 157 -8.09 2.52 11.71
CA ALA A 157 -8.96 2.91 10.60
C ALA A 157 -10.36 2.28 10.72
N LYS A 158 -10.43 1.00 11.13
CA LYS A 158 -11.70 0.31 11.37
C LYS A 158 -12.52 0.98 12.46
N LYS A 159 -11.88 1.42 13.55
CA LYS A 159 -12.56 2.05 14.69
C LYS A 159 -12.96 3.49 14.41
N HIS A 160 -12.10 4.27 13.77
CA HIS A 160 -12.27 5.73 13.65
C HIS A 160 -12.68 6.19 12.25
N LEU A 161 -12.10 5.62 11.18
CA LEU A 161 -12.33 6.09 9.82
C LEU A 161 -13.55 5.44 9.16
N VAL A 162 -13.81 4.16 9.42
CA VAL A 162 -14.98 3.46 8.84
C VAL A 162 -16.30 4.16 9.19
N PRO A 163 -16.56 4.58 10.46
CA PRO A 163 -17.78 5.34 10.77
C PRO A 163 -17.87 6.67 10.04
N ILE A 164 -16.76 7.40 9.91
CA ILE A 164 -16.72 8.70 9.21
C ILE A 164 -17.02 8.53 7.72
N VAL A 165 -16.38 7.55 7.08
CA VAL A 165 -16.49 7.34 5.62
C VAL A 165 -17.86 6.78 5.22
N TYR A 166 -18.40 5.84 6.00
CA TYR A 166 -19.61 5.11 5.63
C TYR A 166 -20.87 5.55 6.38
N ASN A 167 -20.76 6.28 7.51
CA ASN A 167 -21.93 6.68 8.35
C ASN A 167 -22.28 8.16 8.21
N THR A 168 -21.63 8.91 7.33
CA THR A 168 -21.97 10.32 7.08
C THR A 168 -23.28 10.41 6.30
N ARG A 169 -24.38 10.36 7.04
CA ARG A 169 -25.62 11.05 6.64
C ARG A 169 -25.38 12.54 6.90
N LEU A 170 -24.87 13.25 5.93
CA LEU A 170 -24.92 14.69 5.80
C LEU A 170 -25.57 14.99 4.46
#